data_83095fe6db17b1d1cc542c1dcc480f55
#
_entry.id   83095fe6db17b1d1cc542c1dcc480f55
#
_cell.length_a   1.000
_cell.length_b   1.000
_cell.length_c   1.000
_cell.angle_alpha   90.00
_cell.angle_beta   90.00
_cell.angle_gamma   90.00
#
_symmetry.space_group_name_H-M   'P 1'
#
loop_
_entity.id
_entity.type
_entity.pdbx_description
1 polymer ?
#
loop_
_entity_poly.entity_id
_entity_poly.type
_entity_poly.pdbx_seq_one_letter_code
_entity_poly.pdbx_strand_id
1 'polypeptide(L)'
;MTALGGWTIQGSLPDIPKAIIPVAPHTSNWDFFVGVFVKLALGLRLSFLGKYSIFVFPVRGILLWLGGIPIRRDSAHGMVAQMVDEFHRRDQLVLCLAPEGTRSKVTEWRKGFLHIARDAHIPVVPVSFCFKTRTINISEPMTVTDDIDGALDRIKAFTGKAVGKHPELQ
;
A
#
# COMPACT_ATOMS: atom_id res chain seq x y z
N MET A 1 19.95 3.77 6.71
CA MET A 1 19.00 4.14 7.80
C MET A 1 18.79 5.64 7.73
N THR A 2 17.58 6.09 7.44
CA THR A 2 17.26 7.52 7.27
C THR A 2 16.27 7.94 8.35
N ALA A 3 16.54 9.04 9.05
CA ALA A 3 15.64 9.60 10.08
C ALA A 3 14.83 10.76 9.48
N LEU A 4 13.52 10.78 9.64
CA LEU A 4 12.63 11.77 9.09
C LEU A 4 11.50 12.09 10.07
N GLY A 5 11.43 13.33 10.56
CA GLY A 5 10.35 13.77 11.46
C GLY A 5 10.20 12.93 12.73
N GLY A 6 11.29 12.38 13.27
CA GLY A 6 11.26 11.49 14.43
C GLY A 6 10.92 10.03 14.09
N TRP A 7 10.81 9.68 12.81
CA TRP A 7 10.69 8.30 12.31
C TRP A 7 12.01 7.81 11.74
N THR A 8 12.29 6.53 11.93
CA THR A 8 13.44 5.84 11.36
C THR A 8 12.98 4.95 10.21
N ILE A 9 13.64 5.04 9.04
CA ILE A 9 13.37 4.18 7.90
C ILE A 9 14.45 3.10 7.83
N GLN A 10 14.04 1.85 7.83
CA GLN A 10 14.88 0.67 7.65
C GLN A 10 14.54 -0.01 6.33
N GLY A 11 15.56 -0.36 5.56
CA GLY A 11 15.41 -0.76 4.16
C GLY A 11 15.35 0.44 3.22
N SER A 12 15.13 0.16 1.95
CA SER A 12 14.99 1.17 0.90
C SER A 12 13.92 0.75 -0.09
N LEU A 13 13.14 1.70 -0.59
CA LEU A 13 12.28 1.41 -1.73
C LEU A 13 13.17 1.16 -2.96
N PRO A 14 12.95 0.05 -3.68
CA PRO A 14 13.69 -0.22 -4.90
C PRO A 14 13.37 0.82 -5.97
N ASP A 15 14.36 1.19 -6.78
CA ASP A 15 14.15 2.05 -7.95
C ASP A 15 13.56 1.23 -9.10
N ILE A 16 12.28 0.91 -8.99
CA ILE A 16 11.52 0.14 -9.97
C ILE A 16 10.30 0.93 -10.43
N PRO A 17 9.96 0.87 -11.73
CA PRO A 17 8.88 1.67 -12.28
C PRO A 17 7.50 1.23 -11.80
N LYS A 18 7.32 -0.04 -11.46
CA LYS A 18 6.02 -0.61 -11.08
C LYS A 18 6.16 -1.53 -9.88
N ALA A 19 5.32 -1.31 -8.88
CA ALA A 19 5.23 -2.17 -7.69
C ALA A 19 3.90 -2.00 -6.97
N ILE A 20 3.54 -3.00 -6.15
CA ILE A 20 2.51 -2.86 -5.12
C ILE A 20 3.18 -2.85 -3.75
N ILE A 21 2.81 -1.88 -2.92
CA ILE A 21 3.30 -1.72 -1.55
C ILE A 21 2.14 -1.96 -0.59
N PRO A 22 1.96 -3.20 -0.09
CA PRO A 22 1.05 -3.44 1.02
C PRO A 22 1.65 -2.86 2.31
N VAL A 23 0.88 -1.99 2.97
CA VAL A 23 1.25 -1.34 4.23
C VAL A 23 0.39 -1.90 5.35
N ALA A 24 1.02 -2.50 6.36
CA ALA A 24 0.34 -3.02 7.55
C ALA A 24 1.24 -2.89 8.79
N PRO A 25 0.66 -2.85 10.00
CA PRO A 25 -0.77 -2.78 10.29
C PRO A 25 -1.38 -1.40 9.94
N HIS A 26 -2.67 -1.40 9.56
CA HIS A 26 -3.41 -0.18 9.24
C HIS A 26 -4.54 0.04 10.25
N THR A 27 -4.22 0.66 11.38
CA THR A 27 -5.12 0.82 12.52
C THR A 27 -5.60 2.25 12.74
N SER A 28 -5.11 3.21 11.93
CA SER A 28 -5.40 4.63 12.14
C SER A 28 -5.38 5.44 10.84
N ASN A 29 -6.08 6.58 10.83
CA ASN A 29 -5.92 7.61 9.78
C ASN A 29 -4.50 8.21 9.76
N TRP A 30 -3.79 8.14 10.89
CA TRP A 30 -2.42 8.63 10.98
C TRP A 30 -1.45 7.89 10.05
N ASP A 31 -1.73 6.63 9.75
CA ASP A 31 -0.92 5.84 8.81
C ASP A 31 -0.88 6.51 7.43
N PHE A 32 -2.03 7.07 6.99
CA PHE A 32 -2.12 7.82 5.75
C PHE A 32 -1.28 9.11 5.80
N PHE A 33 -1.39 9.88 6.89
CA PHE A 33 -0.62 11.12 7.04
C PHE A 33 0.88 10.87 7.13
N VAL A 34 1.32 9.83 7.85
CA VAL A 34 2.72 9.40 7.90
C VAL A 34 3.19 8.98 6.50
N GLY A 35 2.40 8.20 5.78
CA GLY A 35 2.72 7.78 4.40
C GLY A 35 2.83 8.97 3.43
N VAL A 36 1.91 9.94 3.51
CA VAL A 36 1.97 11.17 2.70
C VAL A 36 3.18 12.01 3.07
N PHE A 37 3.48 12.16 4.36
CA PHE A 37 4.66 12.90 4.82
C PHE A 37 5.95 12.27 4.28
N VAL A 38 6.11 10.96 4.39
CA VAL A 38 7.28 10.24 3.87
C VAL A 38 7.37 10.37 2.35
N LYS A 39 6.23 10.23 1.64
CA LYS A 39 6.16 10.43 0.18
C LYS A 39 6.69 11.81 -0.22
N LEU A 40 6.20 12.87 0.40
CA LEU A 40 6.57 14.25 0.06
C LEU A 40 8.02 14.55 0.44
N ALA A 41 8.45 14.11 1.62
CA ALA A 41 9.80 14.38 2.11
C ALA A 41 10.90 13.65 1.33
N LEU A 42 10.59 12.46 0.80
CA LEU A 42 11.52 11.67 -0.02
C LEU A 42 11.29 11.84 -1.54
N GLY A 43 10.34 12.67 -1.96
CA GLY A 43 10.03 12.88 -3.37
C GLY A 43 9.48 11.64 -4.09
N LEU A 44 8.85 10.72 -3.35
CA LEU A 44 8.40 9.43 -3.89
C LEU A 44 7.14 9.60 -4.76
N ARG A 45 7.09 8.91 -5.90
CA ARG A 45 5.92 8.85 -6.78
C ARG A 45 5.00 7.69 -6.42
N LEU A 46 4.37 7.79 -5.24
CA LEU A 46 3.44 6.78 -4.74
C LEU A 46 1.99 7.13 -5.09
N SER A 47 1.22 6.12 -5.48
CA SER A 47 -0.22 6.22 -5.74
C SER A 47 -1.00 5.42 -4.67
N PHE A 48 -2.27 5.78 -4.45
CA PHE A 48 -3.17 5.06 -3.54
C PHE A 48 -4.57 4.95 -4.14
N LEU A 49 -5.31 3.93 -3.72
CA LEU A 49 -6.67 3.71 -4.17
C LEU A 49 -7.65 4.51 -3.31
N GLY A 50 -8.56 5.22 -3.96
CA GLY A 50 -9.65 5.91 -3.30
C GLY A 50 -11.00 5.56 -3.92
N LYS A 51 -12.06 5.49 -3.10
CA LYS A 51 -13.42 5.32 -3.62
C LYS A 51 -13.75 6.48 -4.55
N TYR A 52 -14.31 6.20 -5.73
CA TYR A 52 -14.65 7.22 -6.72
C TYR A 52 -15.45 8.40 -6.13
N SER A 53 -16.35 8.13 -5.19
CA SER A 53 -17.22 9.14 -4.55
C SER A 53 -16.49 10.21 -3.72
N ILE A 54 -15.21 10.00 -3.35
CA ILE A 54 -14.43 11.03 -2.63
C ILE A 54 -13.72 12.01 -3.57
N PHE A 55 -13.65 11.67 -4.87
CA PHE A 55 -13.01 12.52 -5.87
C PHE A 55 -13.99 13.58 -6.42
N VAL A 56 -14.50 14.43 -5.53
CA VAL A 56 -15.43 15.51 -5.86
C VAL A 56 -14.79 16.88 -5.63
N PHE A 57 -15.32 17.91 -6.27
CA PHE A 57 -14.87 19.29 -6.05
C PHE A 57 -15.15 19.72 -4.58
N PRO A 58 -14.20 20.42 -3.90
CA PRO A 58 -12.89 20.90 -4.38
C PRO A 58 -11.74 19.91 -4.14
N VAL A 59 -11.97 18.77 -3.45
CA VAL A 59 -10.93 17.83 -2.95
C VAL A 59 -10.29 17.01 -4.06
N ARG A 60 -11.00 16.84 -5.20
CA ARG A 60 -10.54 16.01 -6.32
C ARG A 60 -9.13 16.36 -6.79
N GLY A 61 -8.85 17.66 -6.99
CA GLY A 61 -7.54 18.11 -7.47
C GLY A 61 -6.40 17.71 -6.54
N ILE A 62 -6.61 17.90 -5.24
CA ILE A 62 -5.64 17.54 -4.20
C ILE A 62 -5.40 16.03 -4.16
N LEU A 63 -6.48 15.22 -4.19
CA LEU A 63 -6.36 13.77 -4.16
C LEU A 63 -5.61 13.24 -5.39
N LEU A 64 -5.91 13.74 -6.59
CA LEU A 64 -5.21 13.36 -7.80
C LEU A 64 -3.73 13.78 -7.76
N TRP A 65 -3.43 14.99 -7.29
CA TRP A 65 -2.07 15.48 -7.12
C TRP A 65 -1.29 14.63 -6.11
N LEU A 66 -1.93 14.17 -5.04
CA LEU A 66 -1.34 13.24 -4.08
C LEU A 66 -1.16 11.81 -4.65
N GLY A 67 -1.59 11.54 -5.88
CA GLY A 67 -1.48 10.22 -6.52
C GLY A 67 -2.68 9.31 -6.27
N GLY A 68 -3.82 9.88 -5.90
CA GLY A 68 -5.06 9.11 -5.73
C GLY A 68 -5.58 8.57 -7.06
N ILE A 69 -5.94 7.29 -7.10
CA ILE A 69 -6.57 6.63 -8.23
C ILE A 69 -8.02 6.33 -7.86
N PRO A 70 -9.01 6.98 -8.53
CA PRO A 70 -10.42 6.72 -8.26
C PRO A 70 -10.83 5.33 -8.75
N ILE A 71 -11.43 4.52 -7.87
CA ILE A 71 -11.89 3.17 -8.21
C ILE A 71 -13.39 3.04 -7.98
N ARG A 72 -14.07 2.43 -8.94
CA ARG A 72 -15.45 1.98 -8.83
C ARG A 72 -15.45 0.54 -8.33
N ARG A 73 -15.98 0.32 -7.12
CA ARG A 73 -16.03 -1.01 -6.50
C ARG A 73 -17.20 -1.86 -6.99
N ASP A 74 -18.15 -1.23 -7.66
CA ASP A 74 -19.41 -1.76 -8.18
C ASP A 74 -19.38 -1.99 -9.70
N SER A 75 -18.21 -1.90 -10.33
CA SER A 75 -18.10 -2.11 -11.77
C SER A 75 -18.11 -3.59 -12.14
N ALA A 76 -18.75 -3.92 -13.26
CA ALA A 76 -18.77 -5.26 -13.84
C ALA A 76 -17.37 -5.80 -14.20
N HIS A 77 -16.38 -4.92 -14.35
CA HIS A 77 -15.02 -5.27 -14.73
C HIS A 77 -14.11 -5.59 -13.52
N GLY A 78 -14.64 -5.72 -12.34
CA GLY A 78 -13.89 -6.07 -11.14
C GLY A 78 -12.68 -5.17 -10.85
N MET A 79 -12.37 -4.95 -9.59
CA MET A 79 -11.27 -4.07 -9.18
C MET A 79 -9.89 -4.61 -9.61
N VAL A 80 -9.72 -5.93 -9.61
CA VAL A 80 -8.44 -6.57 -9.99
C VAL A 80 -8.13 -6.28 -11.45
N ALA A 81 -9.07 -6.56 -12.37
CA ALA A 81 -8.88 -6.31 -13.80
C ALA A 81 -8.62 -4.83 -14.11
N GLN A 82 -9.40 -3.90 -13.51
CA GLN A 82 -9.16 -2.47 -13.67
C GLN A 82 -7.74 -2.07 -13.28
N MET A 83 -7.20 -2.65 -12.20
CA MET A 83 -5.85 -2.32 -11.76
C MET A 83 -4.77 -2.96 -12.61
N VAL A 84 -4.98 -4.17 -13.10
CA VAL A 84 -4.07 -4.81 -14.08
C VAL A 84 -3.97 -3.96 -15.35
N ASP A 85 -5.10 -3.51 -15.89
CA ASP A 85 -5.14 -2.61 -17.04
C ASP A 85 -4.42 -1.28 -16.76
N GLU A 86 -4.61 -0.72 -15.56
CA GLU A 86 -3.93 0.51 -15.16
C GLU A 86 -2.41 0.33 -15.06
N PHE A 87 -1.93 -0.81 -14.56
CA PHE A 87 -0.52 -1.15 -14.55
C PHE A 87 0.05 -1.35 -15.96
N HIS A 88 -0.70 -1.94 -16.88
CA HIS A 88 -0.26 -2.09 -18.27
C HIS A 88 -0.21 -0.75 -19.01
N ARG A 89 -1.18 0.13 -18.75
CA ARG A 89 -1.31 1.43 -19.44
C ARG A 89 -0.26 2.47 -19.03
N ARG A 90 0.24 2.40 -17.80
CA ARG A 90 1.21 3.37 -17.27
C ARG A 90 2.63 2.83 -17.37
N ASP A 91 3.60 3.69 -17.70
CA ASP A 91 5.01 3.34 -17.63
C ASP A 91 5.52 3.24 -16.19
N GLN A 92 4.98 4.06 -15.31
CA GLN A 92 5.33 4.08 -13.87
C GLN A 92 4.07 4.07 -13.01
N LEU A 93 4.01 3.13 -12.08
CA LEU A 93 2.94 3.04 -11.09
C LEU A 93 3.40 2.28 -9.84
N VAL A 94 3.62 2.98 -8.75
CA VAL A 94 3.87 2.37 -7.44
C VAL A 94 2.63 2.56 -6.57
N LEU A 95 1.90 1.47 -6.34
CA LEU A 95 0.61 1.48 -5.69
C LEU A 95 0.71 1.08 -4.22
N CYS A 96 0.39 2.00 -3.32
CA CYS A 96 0.27 1.72 -1.88
C CYS A 96 -1.17 1.37 -1.51
N LEU A 97 -1.35 0.35 -0.69
CA LEU A 97 -2.66 -0.06 -0.17
C LEU A 97 -2.54 -0.73 1.19
N ALA A 98 -3.65 -0.74 1.94
CA ALA A 98 -3.79 -1.52 3.16
C ALA A 98 -4.47 -2.86 2.83
N PRO A 99 -3.79 -4.01 2.98
CA PRO A 99 -4.37 -5.32 2.62
C PRO A 99 -5.53 -5.73 3.53
N GLU A 100 -5.60 -5.17 4.73
CA GLU A 100 -6.71 -5.35 5.67
C GLU A 100 -8.03 -4.78 5.11
N GLY A 101 -7.97 -3.77 4.26
CA GLY A 101 -9.11 -3.12 3.62
C GLY A 101 -10.00 -2.29 4.54
N THR A 102 -9.67 -2.26 5.83
CA THR A 102 -10.33 -1.50 6.89
C THR A 102 -9.34 -1.18 8.00
N ARG A 103 -9.71 -0.33 8.94
CA ARG A 103 -8.95 0.00 10.15
C ARG A 103 -9.43 -0.76 11.39
N SER A 104 -10.49 -1.54 11.24
CA SER A 104 -10.98 -2.43 12.28
C SER A 104 -10.27 -3.76 12.22
N LYS A 105 -10.22 -4.45 13.35
CA LYS A 105 -9.64 -5.80 13.40
C LYS A 105 -10.32 -6.72 12.39
N VAL A 106 -9.52 -7.41 11.59
CA VAL A 106 -9.99 -8.36 10.60
C VAL A 106 -9.30 -9.70 10.78
N THR A 107 -10.03 -10.77 10.56
CA THR A 107 -9.50 -12.14 10.59
C THR A 107 -8.79 -12.50 9.28
N GLU A 108 -9.25 -11.92 8.17
CA GLU A 108 -8.73 -12.23 6.85
C GLU A 108 -8.34 -10.95 6.08
N TRP A 109 -7.18 -10.99 5.45
CA TRP A 109 -6.73 -9.94 4.56
C TRP A 109 -7.24 -10.15 3.14
N ARG A 110 -7.47 -9.06 2.42
CA ARG A 110 -7.90 -9.12 1.03
C ARG A 110 -6.74 -9.52 0.14
N LYS A 111 -6.91 -10.58 -0.67
CA LYS A 111 -5.87 -11.12 -1.57
C LYS A 111 -5.84 -10.44 -2.94
N GLY A 112 -6.77 -9.54 -3.24
CA GLY A 112 -6.90 -8.89 -4.55
C GLY A 112 -5.60 -8.25 -5.06
N PHE A 113 -4.81 -7.65 -4.19
CA PHE A 113 -3.54 -7.02 -4.57
C PHE A 113 -2.48 -8.05 -5.03
N LEU A 114 -2.52 -9.26 -4.51
CA LEU A 114 -1.62 -10.36 -4.93
C LEU A 114 -2.02 -10.87 -6.31
N HIS A 115 -3.32 -10.97 -6.59
CA HIS A 115 -3.80 -11.30 -7.94
C HIS A 115 -3.39 -10.21 -8.94
N ILE A 116 -3.52 -8.93 -8.58
CA ILE A 116 -3.03 -7.82 -9.43
C ILE A 116 -1.53 -7.96 -9.69
N ALA A 117 -0.73 -8.21 -8.65
CA ALA A 117 0.73 -8.34 -8.78
C ALA A 117 1.12 -9.51 -9.70
N ARG A 118 0.47 -10.67 -9.54
CA ARG A 118 0.69 -11.85 -10.38
C ARG A 118 0.31 -11.55 -11.84
N ASP A 119 -0.90 -11.06 -12.08
CA ASP A 119 -1.47 -10.91 -13.42
C ASP A 119 -0.80 -9.76 -14.20
N ALA A 120 -0.33 -8.72 -13.51
CA ALA A 120 0.44 -7.63 -14.10
C ALA A 120 1.96 -7.89 -14.13
N HIS A 121 2.43 -9.02 -13.60
CA HIS A 121 3.85 -9.39 -13.50
C HIS A 121 4.72 -8.32 -12.80
N ILE A 122 4.23 -7.77 -11.70
CA ILE A 122 4.91 -6.73 -10.93
C ILE A 122 5.26 -7.21 -9.52
N PRO A 123 6.37 -6.73 -8.94
CA PRO A 123 6.76 -7.11 -7.58
C PRO A 123 5.88 -6.48 -6.52
N VAL A 124 5.83 -7.15 -5.38
CA VAL A 124 5.25 -6.65 -4.13
C VAL A 124 6.38 -6.29 -3.17
N VAL A 125 6.29 -5.12 -2.54
CA VAL A 125 7.25 -4.62 -1.55
C VAL A 125 6.52 -4.36 -0.23
N PRO A 126 6.48 -5.33 0.70
CA PRO A 126 5.85 -5.14 2.00
C PRO A 126 6.48 -4.01 2.81
N VAL A 127 5.63 -3.18 3.41
CA VAL A 127 6.05 -2.10 4.31
C VAL A 127 5.29 -2.20 5.61
N SER A 128 5.98 -2.02 6.74
CA SER A 128 5.33 -1.95 8.04
C SER A 128 5.58 -0.64 8.76
N PHE A 129 4.55 -0.14 9.46
CA PHE A 129 4.61 1.04 10.32
C PHE A 129 4.54 0.61 11.78
N CYS A 130 5.64 0.75 12.50
CA CYS A 130 5.69 0.50 13.93
C CYS A 130 5.61 1.82 14.70
N PHE A 131 4.47 2.15 15.25
CA PHE A 131 4.26 3.38 16.04
C PHE A 131 4.98 3.35 17.38
N LYS A 132 5.15 2.17 17.98
CA LYS A 132 5.86 1.99 19.24
C LYS A 132 7.32 2.44 19.15
N THR A 133 8.00 2.09 18.05
CA THR A 133 9.41 2.42 17.82
C THR A 133 9.60 3.57 16.84
N ARG A 134 8.51 4.10 16.27
CA ARG A 134 8.53 5.08 15.17
C ARG A 134 9.42 4.62 14.02
N THR A 135 9.23 3.37 13.60
CA THR A 135 10.04 2.76 12.55
C THR A 135 9.17 2.35 11.37
N ILE A 136 9.63 2.65 10.17
CA ILE A 136 9.09 2.15 8.92
C ILE A 136 10.06 1.11 8.40
N ASN A 137 9.60 -0.13 8.28
CA ASN A 137 10.42 -1.20 7.72
C ASN A 137 9.97 -1.49 6.29
N ILE A 138 10.90 -1.53 5.37
CA ILE A 138 10.69 -1.82 3.96
C ILE A 138 11.37 -3.15 3.66
N SER A 139 10.62 -4.10 3.13
CA SER A 139 11.12 -5.42 2.73
C SER A 139 11.81 -5.35 1.37
N GLU A 140 12.59 -6.39 1.04
CA GLU A 140 13.00 -6.63 -0.33
C GLU A 140 11.79 -6.94 -1.22
N PRO A 141 11.85 -6.61 -2.52
CA PRO A 141 10.82 -6.95 -3.49
C PRO A 141 10.62 -8.45 -3.58
N MET A 142 9.36 -8.89 -3.62
CA MET A 142 9.02 -10.29 -3.83
C MET A 142 8.14 -10.45 -5.06
N THR A 143 8.40 -11.48 -5.86
CA THR A 143 7.54 -11.90 -6.97
C THR A 143 6.39 -12.73 -6.43
N VAL A 144 5.18 -12.49 -6.93
CA VAL A 144 3.99 -13.27 -6.61
C VAL A 144 3.77 -14.29 -7.73
N THR A 145 3.67 -15.55 -7.33
CA THR A 145 3.36 -16.70 -8.21
C THR A 145 1.92 -17.16 -7.95
N ASP A 146 1.57 -18.34 -8.42
CA ASP A 146 0.25 -18.94 -8.15
C ASP A 146 0.03 -19.31 -6.67
N ASP A 147 1.10 -19.40 -5.88
CA ASP A 147 1.03 -19.58 -4.42
C ASP A 147 0.67 -18.25 -3.74
N ILE A 148 -0.58 -17.83 -3.88
CA ILE A 148 -1.12 -16.60 -3.31
C ILE A 148 -1.13 -16.65 -1.78
N ASP A 149 -1.45 -17.80 -1.20
CA ASP A 149 -1.52 -17.97 0.25
C ASP A 149 -0.14 -17.91 0.90
N GLY A 150 0.84 -18.59 0.34
CA GLY A 150 2.21 -18.49 0.81
C GLY A 150 2.81 -17.08 0.64
N ALA A 151 2.44 -16.37 -0.43
CA ALA A 151 2.83 -14.97 -0.59
C ALA A 151 2.21 -14.09 0.51
N LEU A 152 0.93 -14.29 0.82
CA LEU A 152 0.25 -13.57 1.90
C LEU A 152 0.87 -13.84 3.27
N ASP A 153 1.19 -15.10 3.56
CA ASP A 153 1.78 -15.49 4.83
C ASP A 153 3.17 -14.87 5.03
N ARG A 154 3.99 -14.79 3.97
CA ARG A 154 5.28 -14.07 4.03
C ARG A 154 5.10 -12.59 4.35
N ILE A 155 4.10 -11.93 3.76
CA ILE A 155 3.80 -10.52 4.02
C ILE A 155 3.33 -10.33 5.47
N LYS A 156 2.41 -11.19 5.95
CA LYS A 156 1.95 -11.17 7.34
C LYS A 156 3.07 -11.40 8.33
N ALA A 157 3.96 -12.35 8.08
CA ALA A 157 5.12 -12.63 8.93
C ALA A 157 6.08 -11.43 9.03
N PHE A 158 6.26 -10.69 7.93
CA PHE A 158 7.07 -9.48 7.93
C PHE A 158 6.40 -8.32 8.68
N THR A 159 5.13 -8.03 8.37
CA THR A 159 4.41 -6.86 8.89
C THR A 159 3.91 -7.08 10.32
N GLY A 160 3.61 -8.31 10.72
CA GLY A 160 3.07 -8.66 12.04
C GLY A 160 4.02 -8.39 13.22
N LYS A 161 5.30 -8.10 12.94
CA LYS A 161 6.27 -7.67 13.96
C LYS A 161 6.09 -6.19 14.37
N ALA A 162 5.36 -5.43 13.58
CA ALA A 162 5.13 -4.02 13.84
C ALA A 162 3.89 -3.82 14.74
N VAL A 163 3.91 -2.76 15.54
CA VAL A 163 2.80 -2.39 16.43
C VAL A 163 2.12 -1.15 15.86
N GLY A 164 0.87 -1.27 15.49
CA GLY A 164 0.04 -0.18 14.98
C GLY A 164 -0.20 0.91 16.02
N LYS A 165 -0.79 2.04 15.59
CA LYS A 165 -1.14 3.13 16.49
C LYS A 165 -2.20 2.72 17.52
N HIS A 166 -3.10 1.83 17.13
CA HIS A 166 -4.14 1.22 17.93
C HIS A 166 -3.95 -0.31 17.93
N PRO A 167 -3.08 -0.85 18.84
CA PRO A 167 -2.75 -2.28 18.87
C PRO A 167 -3.98 -3.18 19.09
N GLU A 168 -5.00 -2.68 19.76
CA GLU A 168 -6.26 -3.37 20.01
C GLU A 168 -7.07 -3.66 18.73
N LEU A 169 -6.77 -2.98 17.65
CA LEU A 169 -7.41 -3.15 16.34
C LEU A 169 -6.59 -4.01 15.37
N GLN A 170 -5.44 -4.53 15.81
CA GLN A 170 -4.51 -5.32 15.01
C GLN A 170 -4.85 -6.81 15.03
#